data_e3c9e1cfb7ddc1e700a2f16c5baaf92b
#
_entry.id   e3c9e1cfb7ddc1e700a2f16c5baaf92b
#
_cell.length_a   1.000
_cell.length_b   1.000
_cell.length_c   1.000
_cell.angle_alpha   90.00
_cell.angle_beta   90.00
_cell.angle_gamma   90.00
#
_symmetry.space_group_name_H-M   'P 1'
#
loop_
_entity.id
_entity.type
_entity.pdbx_description
1 polymer ?
#
loop_
_entity_poly.entity_id
_entity_poly.type
_entity_poly.pdbx_seq_one_letter_code
_entity_poly.pdbx_strand_id
1 'polypeptide(L)'
;VGADVYIAAHLNSLTGGTRSGQGGNYGAVFYDHRSSEHNGLALAESIGKQLGALPALGSRVRIWPARGSDWTRRAYSTISGVGRPVAICYEPAFLDYKPHQSAFFESAESVAVLGRALADGIHAWGQTRENT
;
A
#
# COMPACT_ATOMS: atom_id res chain seq x y z
N VAL A 1 17.51 -12.88 -11.39
CA VAL A 1 17.58 -11.44 -11.11
C VAL A 1 17.11 -11.24 -9.69
N GLY A 2 17.98 -10.73 -8.81
CA GLY A 2 17.61 -10.40 -7.44
C GLY A 2 16.79 -9.11 -7.43
N ALA A 3 15.57 -9.15 -6.88
CA ALA A 3 14.80 -7.96 -6.58
C ALA A 3 14.97 -7.62 -5.09
N ASP A 4 15.16 -6.35 -4.75
CA ASP A 4 15.24 -5.89 -3.37
C ASP A 4 13.86 -5.64 -2.78
N VAL A 5 12.90 -5.27 -3.62
CA VAL A 5 11.53 -4.95 -3.23
C VAL A 5 10.54 -5.63 -4.17
N TYR A 6 9.48 -6.17 -3.61
CA TYR A 6 8.31 -6.65 -4.34
C TYR A 6 7.06 -5.87 -3.92
N ILE A 7 6.34 -5.34 -4.89
CA ILE A 7 5.12 -4.56 -4.66
C ILE A 7 3.96 -5.23 -5.40
N ALA A 8 2.96 -5.67 -4.65
CA ALA A 8 1.66 -6.00 -5.18
C ALA A 8 0.76 -4.76 -5.10
N ALA A 9 0.53 -4.11 -6.24
CA ALA A 9 -0.32 -2.91 -6.29
C ALA A 9 -1.75 -3.30 -6.63
N HIS A 10 -2.67 -2.99 -5.74
CA HIS A 10 -4.09 -3.27 -5.85
C HIS A 10 -4.91 -2.01 -5.58
N LEU A 11 -6.15 -1.99 -6.06
CA LEU A 11 -7.18 -1.08 -5.58
C LEU A 11 -8.10 -1.84 -4.63
N ASN A 12 -8.47 -1.21 -3.54
CA ASN A 12 -9.29 -1.85 -2.51
C ASN A 12 -10.79 -1.75 -2.83
N SER A 13 -11.57 -2.68 -2.27
CA SER A 13 -13.02 -2.66 -2.31
C SER A 13 -13.57 -3.42 -1.09
N LEU A 14 -14.57 -2.88 -0.42
CA LEU A 14 -15.21 -3.57 0.72
C LEU A 14 -16.09 -4.73 0.30
N THR A 15 -16.70 -4.65 -0.87
CA THR A 15 -17.79 -5.57 -1.25
C THR A 15 -17.73 -6.02 -2.70
N GLY A 16 -16.55 -6.02 -3.30
CA GLY A 16 -16.43 -6.35 -4.72
C GLY A 16 -17.19 -5.38 -5.63
N GLY A 17 -17.34 -4.13 -5.23
CA GLY A 17 -18.04 -3.09 -5.99
C GLY A 17 -19.56 -3.07 -5.82
N THR A 18 -20.12 -3.88 -4.92
CA THR A 18 -21.60 -3.98 -4.76
C THR A 18 -22.22 -2.90 -3.87
N ARG A 19 -21.40 -2.12 -3.15
CA ARG A 19 -21.87 -1.01 -2.31
C ARG A 19 -21.21 0.28 -2.72
N SER A 20 -21.62 0.81 -3.87
CA SER A 20 -21.19 2.11 -4.36
C SER A 20 -21.32 3.19 -3.27
N GLY A 21 -20.22 3.90 -3.02
CA GLY A 21 -20.18 4.99 -2.04
C GLY A 21 -19.95 4.59 -0.58
N GLN A 22 -19.83 3.30 -0.27
CA GLN A 22 -19.63 2.79 1.10
C GLN A 22 -18.26 2.12 1.30
N GLY A 23 -17.31 2.34 0.42
CA GLY A 23 -15.93 1.90 0.58
C GLY A 23 -15.26 2.52 1.81
N GLY A 24 -14.14 1.96 2.22
CA GLY A 24 -13.33 2.53 3.29
C GLY A 24 -12.77 3.89 2.91
N ASN A 25 -12.66 4.78 3.87
CA ASN A 25 -12.14 6.13 3.68
C ASN A 25 -10.63 6.23 4.00
N TYR A 26 -9.88 5.18 3.79
CA TYR A 26 -8.45 5.09 4.12
C TYR A 26 -7.63 4.53 2.95
N GLY A 27 -6.33 4.75 2.97
CA GLY A 27 -5.35 4.00 2.19
C GLY A 27 -4.69 2.95 3.07
N ALA A 28 -4.28 1.81 2.50
CA ALA A 28 -3.63 0.74 3.24
C ALA A 28 -2.31 0.31 2.60
N VAL A 29 -1.34 -0.02 3.44
CA VAL A 29 -0.11 -0.71 3.06
C VAL A 29 0.05 -1.92 3.97
N PHE A 30 0.03 -3.11 3.37
CA PHE A 30 0.26 -4.35 4.09
C PHE A 30 1.70 -4.82 3.88
N TYR A 31 2.33 -5.31 4.93
CA TYR A 31 3.71 -5.80 4.87
C TYR A 31 3.81 -7.26 5.32
N ASP A 32 4.80 -7.98 4.79
CA ASP A 32 5.14 -9.30 5.28
C ASP A 32 5.87 -9.18 6.63
N HIS A 33 5.28 -9.77 7.66
CA HIS A 33 5.77 -9.71 9.03
C HIS A 33 6.66 -10.89 9.44
N ARG A 34 6.82 -11.89 8.54
CA ARG A 34 7.45 -13.16 8.90
C ARG A 34 8.96 -13.11 9.08
N SER A 35 9.61 -12.08 8.62
CA SER A 35 11.06 -11.98 8.60
C SER A 35 11.54 -10.68 9.25
N SER A 36 12.36 -10.80 10.29
CA SER A 36 13.06 -9.66 10.87
C SER A 36 14.15 -9.10 9.94
N GLU A 37 14.70 -9.92 9.06
CA GLU A 37 15.74 -9.55 8.10
C GLU A 37 15.19 -8.78 6.89
N HIS A 38 13.91 -8.93 6.60
CA HIS A 38 13.22 -8.31 5.47
C HIS A 38 12.10 -7.41 5.95
N ASN A 39 12.39 -6.57 6.93
CA ASN A 39 11.40 -5.77 7.63
C ASN A 39 10.57 -4.88 6.68
N GLY A 40 9.48 -5.44 6.17
CA GLY A 40 8.52 -4.72 5.33
C GLY A 40 7.86 -3.55 6.05
N LEU A 41 7.90 -3.50 7.37
CA LEU A 41 7.30 -2.42 8.16
C LEU A 41 7.95 -1.07 7.85
N ALA A 42 9.28 -0.97 7.84
CA ALA A 42 9.95 0.30 7.58
C ALA A 42 9.64 0.84 6.16
N LEU A 43 9.56 -0.05 5.15
CA LEU A 43 9.13 0.34 3.81
C LEU A 43 7.65 0.76 3.81
N ALA A 44 6.78 0.00 4.46
CA ALA A 44 5.36 0.31 4.54
C ALA A 44 5.09 1.64 5.26
N GLU A 45 5.82 1.95 6.33
CA GLU A 45 5.76 3.24 7.03
C GLU A 45 6.24 4.39 6.16
N SER A 46 7.32 4.21 5.41
CA SER A 46 7.84 5.21 4.47
C SER A 46 6.82 5.54 3.37
N ILE A 47 6.21 4.53 2.77
CA ILE A 47 5.14 4.71 1.78
C ILE A 47 3.90 5.31 2.43
N GLY A 48 3.51 4.84 3.60
CA GLY A 48 2.36 5.35 4.34
C GLY A 48 2.47 6.83 4.69
N LYS A 49 3.68 7.31 4.97
CA LYS A 49 3.96 8.73 5.18
C LYS A 49 3.67 9.56 3.93
N GLN A 50 4.08 9.09 2.76
CA GLN A 50 3.82 9.79 1.49
C GLN A 50 2.32 9.77 1.13
N LEU A 51 1.64 8.64 1.33
CA LEU A 51 0.19 8.55 1.18
C LEU A 51 -0.54 9.52 2.12
N GLY A 52 -0.12 9.59 3.38
CA GLY A 52 -0.70 10.47 4.39
C GLY A 52 -0.52 11.96 4.10
N ALA A 53 0.42 12.33 3.24
CA ALA A 53 0.60 13.70 2.76
C ALA A 53 -0.44 14.09 1.69
N LEU A 54 -1.16 13.13 1.11
CA LEU A 54 -2.21 13.42 0.13
C LEU A 54 -3.46 13.93 0.83
N PRO A 55 -4.00 15.12 0.44
CA PRO A 55 -5.15 15.74 1.11
C PRO A 55 -6.38 14.83 1.20
N ALA A 56 -6.62 14.00 0.18
CA ALA A 56 -7.75 13.08 0.14
C ALA A 56 -7.65 11.91 1.14
N LEU A 57 -6.46 11.61 1.65
CA LEU A 57 -6.21 10.54 2.63
C LEU A 57 -5.86 11.11 4.00
N GLY A 58 -4.92 12.04 4.09
CA GLY A 58 -4.47 12.62 5.36
C GLY A 58 -4.06 11.53 6.36
N SER A 59 -4.49 11.66 7.61
CA SER A 59 -4.22 10.69 8.68
C SER A 59 -4.94 9.33 8.51
N ARG A 60 -5.71 9.14 7.46
CA ARG A 60 -6.46 7.90 7.19
C ARG A 60 -5.66 6.89 6.41
N VAL A 61 -4.38 6.76 6.70
CA VAL A 61 -3.53 5.70 6.17
C VAL A 61 -3.34 4.63 7.23
N ARG A 62 -3.41 3.37 6.82
CA ARG A 62 -3.28 2.19 7.67
C ARG A 62 -2.10 1.36 7.22
N ILE A 63 -1.29 0.93 8.19
CA ILE A 63 -0.16 0.05 7.96
C ILE A 63 -0.39 -1.19 8.79
N TRP A 64 -0.53 -2.34 8.12
CA TRP A 64 -0.91 -3.58 8.76
C TRP A 64 0.00 -4.75 8.37
N PRO A 65 0.32 -5.62 9.33
CA PRO A 65 0.94 -6.89 8.99
C PRO A 65 -0.05 -7.76 8.22
N ALA A 66 0.38 -8.30 7.09
CA ALA A 66 -0.40 -9.27 6.34
C ALA A 66 -0.26 -10.66 6.99
N ARG A 67 -1.39 -11.32 7.25
CA ARG A 67 -1.46 -12.61 7.92
C ARG A 67 -2.31 -13.60 7.14
N GLY A 68 -1.93 -14.88 7.14
CA GLY A 68 -2.67 -15.91 6.45
C GLY A 68 -3.98 -16.35 7.14
N SER A 69 -4.17 -15.98 8.41
CA SER A 69 -5.23 -16.50 9.28
C SER A 69 -6.37 -15.53 9.58
N ASP A 70 -6.31 -14.30 9.09
CA ASP A 70 -7.31 -13.27 9.38
C ASP A 70 -7.83 -12.57 8.11
N TRP A 71 -8.51 -11.45 8.28
CA TRP A 71 -9.04 -10.65 7.18
C TRP A 71 -7.99 -10.10 6.20
N THR A 72 -6.71 -10.04 6.62
CA THR A 72 -5.59 -9.61 5.76
C THR A 72 -5.07 -10.72 4.85
N ARG A 73 -5.64 -11.93 4.88
CA ARG A 73 -5.15 -13.10 4.13
C ARG A 73 -5.03 -12.88 2.61
N ARG A 74 -5.85 -12.00 2.04
CA ARG A 74 -5.76 -11.68 0.59
C ARG A 74 -4.47 -10.94 0.29
N ALA A 75 -4.15 -9.88 1.05
CA ALA A 75 -2.88 -9.20 0.95
C ALA A 75 -1.71 -10.16 1.25
N TYR A 76 -1.84 -11.00 2.27
CA TYR A 76 -0.86 -12.02 2.59
C TYR A 76 -0.60 -12.98 1.42
N SER A 77 -1.63 -13.48 0.75
CA SER A 77 -1.47 -14.42 -0.38
C SER A 77 -0.73 -13.81 -1.56
N THR A 78 -0.78 -12.49 -1.72
CA THR A 78 -0.07 -11.80 -2.82
C THR A 78 1.40 -11.57 -2.53
N ILE A 79 1.83 -11.58 -1.27
CA ILE A 79 3.21 -11.25 -0.87
C ILE A 79 3.94 -12.41 -0.17
N SER A 80 3.23 -13.43 0.28
CA SER A 80 3.80 -14.49 1.14
C SER A 80 4.76 -15.44 0.46
N GLY A 81 4.73 -15.56 -0.85
CA GLY A 81 5.55 -16.49 -1.63
C GLY A 81 6.81 -15.87 -2.24
N VAL A 82 7.10 -14.63 -1.95
CA VAL A 82 8.08 -13.83 -2.71
C VAL A 82 9.55 -14.11 -2.31
N GLY A 83 9.79 -14.82 -1.21
CA GLY A 83 11.15 -15.20 -0.82
C GLY A 83 11.92 -14.05 -0.15
N ARG A 84 13.08 -13.69 -0.71
CA ARG A 84 14.02 -12.73 -0.09
C ARG A 84 13.66 -11.25 -0.17
N PRO A 85 13.00 -10.72 -1.23
CA PRO A 85 12.72 -9.29 -1.28
C PRO A 85 11.78 -8.84 -0.17
N VAL A 86 11.93 -7.59 0.25
CA VAL A 86 10.93 -6.94 1.09
C VAL A 86 9.62 -6.85 0.31
N ALA A 87 8.55 -7.40 0.84
CA ALA A 87 7.27 -7.53 0.14
C ALA A 87 6.17 -6.73 0.81
N ILE A 88 5.46 -5.93 0.02
CA ILE A 88 4.28 -5.20 0.46
C ILE A 88 3.13 -5.37 -0.52
N CYS A 89 1.90 -5.27 0.00
CA CYS A 89 0.69 -5.05 -0.79
C CYS A 89 0.24 -3.60 -0.59
N TYR A 90 0.17 -2.85 -1.68
CA TYR A 90 -0.15 -1.44 -1.73
C TYR A 90 -1.59 -1.25 -2.20
N GLU A 91 -2.47 -0.81 -1.31
CA GLU A 91 -3.89 -0.59 -1.54
C GLU A 91 -4.28 0.86 -1.19
N PRO A 92 -3.85 1.86 -2.00
CA PRO A 92 -3.91 3.26 -1.60
C PRO A 92 -5.31 3.85 -1.56
N ALA A 93 -6.28 3.23 -2.25
CA ALA A 93 -7.61 3.80 -2.39
C ALA A 93 -8.67 2.72 -2.63
N PHE A 94 -9.92 3.06 -2.35
CA PHE A 94 -11.09 2.22 -2.59
C PHE A 94 -11.80 2.62 -3.88
N LEU A 95 -12.09 1.62 -4.72
CA LEU A 95 -12.87 1.79 -5.95
C LEU A 95 -14.32 2.16 -5.70
N ASP A 96 -14.88 1.70 -4.59
CA ASP A 96 -16.27 1.85 -4.20
C ASP A 96 -16.51 2.96 -3.16
N TYR A 97 -15.52 3.85 -2.97
CA TYR A 97 -15.65 5.04 -2.14
C TYR A 97 -15.61 6.30 -2.99
N LYS A 98 -16.74 6.96 -3.13
CA LYS A 98 -16.92 8.09 -4.04
C LYS A 98 -15.90 9.23 -3.89
N PRO A 99 -15.49 9.66 -2.68
CA PRO A 99 -14.42 10.65 -2.56
C PRO A 99 -13.07 10.20 -3.11
N HIS A 100 -12.73 8.90 -3.05
CA HIS A 100 -11.52 8.37 -3.67
C HIS A 100 -11.65 8.31 -5.20
N GLN A 101 -12.84 8.01 -5.71
CA GLN A 101 -13.11 8.06 -7.15
C GLN A 101 -12.82 9.47 -7.69
N SER A 102 -13.39 10.49 -7.06
CA SER A 102 -13.17 11.87 -7.48
C SER A 102 -11.73 12.35 -7.30
N ALA A 103 -11.06 11.92 -6.23
CA ALA A 103 -9.70 12.38 -5.93
C ALA A 103 -8.63 11.70 -6.81
N PHE A 104 -8.83 10.42 -7.20
CA PHE A 104 -7.75 9.61 -7.74
C PHE A 104 -8.06 8.93 -9.08
N PHE A 105 -9.31 8.88 -9.53
CA PHE A 105 -9.66 8.05 -10.69
C PHE A 105 -10.32 8.81 -11.84
N GLU A 106 -10.39 10.14 -11.78
CA GLU A 106 -11.01 10.96 -12.83
C GLU A 106 -10.07 11.26 -14.01
N SER A 107 -8.76 11.17 -13.79
CA SER A 107 -7.76 11.43 -14.84
C SER A 107 -6.48 10.63 -14.64
N ALA A 108 -5.65 10.51 -15.67
CA ALA A 108 -4.33 9.89 -15.58
C ALA A 108 -3.44 10.61 -14.57
N GLU A 109 -3.53 11.94 -14.49
CA GLU A 109 -2.77 12.77 -13.54
C GLU A 109 -3.18 12.47 -12.10
N SER A 110 -4.47 12.28 -11.83
CA SER A 110 -4.96 11.95 -10.49
C SER A 110 -4.54 10.55 -10.06
N VAL A 111 -4.53 9.56 -10.96
CA VAL A 111 -3.98 8.22 -10.70
C VAL A 111 -2.48 8.29 -10.45
N ALA A 112 -1.74 9.09 -11.22
CA ALA A 112 -0.29 9.24 -11.08
C ALA A 112 0.14 9.77 -9.71
N VAL A 113 -0.72 10.49 -8.98
CA VAL A 113 -0.46 10.94 -7.60
C VAL A 113 -0.22 9.75 -6.67
N LEU A 114 -1.00 8.68 -6.79
CA LEU A 114 -0.82 7.45 -6.01
C LEU A 114 0.50 6.74 -6.36
N GLY A 115 0.84 6.70 -7.66
CA GLY A 115 2.11 6.13 -8.12
C GLY A 115 3.33 6.92 -7.63
N ARG A 116 3.26 8.25 -7.60
CA ARG A 116 4.31 9.11 -7.04
C ARG A 116 4.48 8.88 -5.54
N ALA A 117 3.42 8.83 -4.77
CA ALA A 117 3.49 8.56 -3.34
C ALA A 117 4.19 7.21 -3.05
N LEU A 118 3.91 6.18 -3.87
CA LEU A 118 4.59 4.89 -3.78
C LEU A 118 6.08 5.04 -4.09
N ALA A 119 6.44 5.67 -5.21
CA ALA A 119 7.82 5.84 -5.64
C ALA A 119 8.66 6.66 -4.64
N ASP A 120 8.10 7.77 -4.13
CA ASP A 120 8.75 8.62 -3.15
C ASP A 120 8.98 7.88 -1.82
N GLY A 121 8.02 7.05 -1.42
CA GLY A 121 8.16 6.21 -0.23
C GLY A 121 9.26 5.15 -0.37
N ILE A 122 9.36 4.49 -1.52
CA ILE A 122 10.43 3.53 -1.81
C ILE A 122 11.79 4.24 -1.81
N HIS A 123 11.88 5.40 -2.48
CA HIS A 123 13.11 6.17 -2.55
C HIS A 123 13.60 6.62 -1.15
N ALA A 124 12.71 7.19 -0.35
CA ALA A 124 13.03 7.62 1.00
C ALA A 124 13.48 6.45 1.89
N TRP A 125 12.86 5.29 1.77
CA TRP A 125 13.28 4.07 2.48
C TRP A 125 14.67 3.60 2.01
N GLY A 126 14.94 3.61 0.70
CA GLY A 126 16.24 3.24 0.14
C GLY A 126 17.37 4.08 0.71
N GLN A 127 17.19 5.39 0.78
CA GLN A 127 18.18 6.32 1.35
C GLN A 127 18.53 6.03 2.81
N THR A 128 17.58 5.53 3.62
CA THR A 128 17.87 5.17 5.03
C THR A 128 18.76 3.96 5.14
N ARG A 129 18.79 3.07 4.14
CA ARG A 129 19.60 1.85 4.12
C ARG A 129 21.04 2.08 3.67
N GLU A 130 21.26 3.08 2.82
CA GLU A 130 22.61 3.44 2.36
C GLU A 130 23.44 4.13 3.44
N ASN A 131 22.77 4.67 4.47
CA ASN A 131 23.41 5.39 5.59
C ASN A 131 23.63 4.52 6.85
N THR A 132 23.34 3.21 6.77
CA THR A 132 23.56 2.24 7.85
C THR A 132 24.61 1.20 7.46
#